data_9b130a3a2b803349c630045f20c2240b
#
_entry.id   9b130a3a2b803349c630045f20c2240b
#
_cell.length_a   1.000
_cell.length_b   1.000
_cell.length_c   1.000
_cell.angle_alpha   90.00
_cell.angle_beta   90.00
_cell.angle_gamma   90.00
#
_symmetry.space_group_name_H-M   'P 1'
#
loop_
_entity.id
_entity.type
_entity.pdbx_description
1 polymer ?
#
loop_
_entity_poly.entity_id
_entity_poly.type
_entity_poly.pdbx_seq_one_letter_code
_entity_poly.pdbx_strand_id
1 'polypeptide(L)'
;MRSPSNLLQEQYRDEPWKMMVLCIMLNQTHYKQVYRVKDEFFRRWSTPEKCMSSDVDEMVEVLRPLGFYNRRTRTIRKFSYEWTMTGWKDIGELCGIGKYGRDSWMIFQENKI
;
A
#
# COMPACT_ATOMS: atom_id res chain seq x y z
N MET A 1 -2.25 -11.47 20.32
CA MET A 1 -0.96 -10.81 20.08
C MET A 1 -0.91 -10.32 18.62
N ARG A 2 -0.56 -9.07 18.42
CA ARG A 2 -0.45 -8.51 17.07
C ARG A 2 0.89 -8.88 16.44
N SER A 3 0.88 -9.23 15.18
CA SER A 3 2.13 -9.42 14.44
C SER A 3 2.80 -8.07 14.18
N PRO A 4 4.11 -8.04 13.94
CA PRO A 4 4.78 -6.79 13.57
C PRO A 4 4.17 -6.13 12.33
N SER A 5 3.66 -6.93 11.38
CA SER A 5 2.98 -6.39 10.19
C SER A 5 1.72 -5.63 10.57
N ASN A 6 0.95 -6.15 11.52
CA ASN A 6 -0.28 -5.48 11.97
C ASN A 6 0.03 -4.17 12.69
N LEU A 7 1.13 -4.12 13.46
CA LEU A 7 1.55 -2.89 14.11
C LEU A 7 1.93 -1.83 13.09
N LEU A 8 2.59 -2.24 12.01
CA LEU A 8 2.96 -1.32 10.94
C LEU A 8 1.72 -0.72 10.29
N GLN A 9 0.72 -1.55 9.98
CA GLN A 9 -0.54 -1.08 9.40
C GLN A 9 -1.30 -0.18 10.36
N GLU A 10 -1.28 -0.48 11.66
CA GLU A 10 -1.97 0.31 12.67
C GLU A 10 -1.47 1.75 12.71
N GLN A 11 -0.18 1.98 12.43
CA GLN A 11 0.38 3.32 12.38
C GLN A 11 -0.31 4.19 11.33
N TYR A 12 -0.90 3.58 10.32
CA TYR A 12 -1.52 4.29 9.20
C TYR A 12 -3.03 4.08 9.13
N ARG A 13 -3.66 3.66 10.25
CA ARG A 13 -5.10 3.37 10.24
C ARG A 13 -5.96 4.61 9.93
N ASP A 14 -5.45 5.80 10.21
CA ASP A 14 -6.14 7.05 9.91
C ASP A 14 -5.80 7.58 8.52
N GLU A 15 -4.98 6.85 7.77
CA GLU A 15 -4.60 7.18 6.39
C GLU A 15 -4.82 5.95 5.51
N PRO A 16 -6.10 5.68 5.17
CA PRO A 16 -6.45 4.39 4.53
C PRO A 16 -5.71 4.08 3.24
N TRP A 17 -5.48 5.06 2.38
CA TRP A 17 -4.72 4.80 1.15
C TRP A 17 -3.31 4.32 1.46
N LYS A 18 -2.62 5.01 2.37
CA LYS A 18 -1.26 4.62 2.77
C LYS A 18 -1.25 3.22 3.38
N MET A 19 -2.24 2.94 4.23
CA MET A 19 -2.33 1.62 4.86
C MET A 19 -2.46 0.52 3.80
N MET A 20 -3.27 0.75 2.77
CA MET A 20 -3.44 -0.25 1.72
C MET A 20 -2.21 -0.38 0.83
N VAL A 21 -1.48 0.71 0.59
CA VAL A 21 -0.19 0.64 -0.10
C VAL A 21 0.79 -0.22 0.70
N LEU A 22 0.80 -0.06 2.03
CA LEU A 22 1.62 -0.92 2.88
C LEU A 22 1.25 -2.40 2.73
N CYS A 23 -0.04 -2.71 2.62
CA CYS A 23 -0.48 -4.09 2.39
C CYS A 23 0.09 -4.65 1.09
N ILE A 24 0.10 -3.84 0.04
CA ILE A 24 0.69 -4.23 -1.24
C ILE A 24 2.18 -4.50 -1.08
N MET A 25 2.88 -3.63 -0.35
CA MET A 25 4.32 -3.81 -0.09
C MET A 25 4.60 -5.07 0.73
N LEU A 26 3.74 -5.36 1.71
CA LEU A 26 3.92 -6.52 2.60
C LEU A 26 3.62 -7.85 1.92
N ASN A 27 2.95 -7.85 0.79
CA ASN A 27 2.65 -9.09 0.08
C ASN A 27 3.95 -9.76 -0.37
N GLN A 28 4.22 -10.96 0.17
CA GLN A 28 5.41 -11.74 -0.14
C GLN A 28 6.73 -11.02 0.21
N THR A 29 6.70 -10.10 1.19
CA THR A 29 7.88 -9.36 1.62
C THR A 29 7.89 -9.27 3.13
N HIS A 30 9.05 -9.48 3.72
CA HIS A 30 9.19 -9.40 5.17
C HIS A 30 8.96 -7.96 5.65
N TYR A 31 8.26 -7.80 6.77
CA TYR A 31 7.89 -6.49 7.28
C TYR A 31 9.09 -5.57 7.52
N LYS A 32 10.26 -6.14 7.85
CA LYS A 32 11.47 -5.33 8.09
C LYS A 32 11.91 -4.56 6.85
N GLN A 33 11.76 -5.18 5.68
CA GLN A 33 12.10 -4.50 4.42
C GLN A 33 11.13 -3.36 4.15
N VAL A 34 9.85 -3.60 4.39
CA VAL A 34 8.82 -2.55 4.20
C VAL A 34 9.08 -1.41 5.18
N TYR A 35 9.45 -1.72 6.41
CA TYR A 35 9.75 -0.70 7.41
C TYR A 35 10.85 0.26 6.94
N ARG A 36 11.85 -0.27 6.22
CA ARG A 36 12.95 0.55 5.71
C ARG A 36 12.55 1.43 4.54
N VAL A 37 11.59 0.97 3.74
CA VAL A 37 11.22 1.61 2.48
C VAL A 37 10.08 2.61 2.64
N LYS A 38 9.17 2.35 3.56
CA LYS A 38 7.90 3.08 3.64
C LYS A 38 8.06 4.59 3.83
N ASP A 39 9.00 5.00 4.68
CA ASP A 39 9.16 6.42 4.98
C ASP A 39 9.64 7.20 3.76
N GLU A 40 10.62 6.65 3.04
CA GLU A 40 11.11 7.28 1.82
C GLU A 40 10.01 7.31 0.76
N PHE A 41 9.26 6.22 0.65
CA PHE A 41 8.16 6.15 -0.33
C PHE A 41 7.11 7.23 -0.06
N PHE A 42 6.63 7.32 1.18
CA PHE A 42 5.56 8.28 1.51
C PHE A 42 6.07 9.72 1.61
N ARG A 43 7.36 9.91 1.79
CA ARG A 43 7.94 11.25 1.70
C ARG A 43 7.86 11.77 0.28
N ARG A 44 8.09 10.91 -0.70
CA ARG A 44 8.06 11.28 -2.12
C ARG A 44 6.63 11.29 -2.68
N TRP A 45 5.84 10.30 -2.32
CA TRP A 45 4.49 10.10 -2.87
C TRP A 45 3.51 9.95 -1.72
N SER A 46 3.08 11.09 -1.20
CA SER A 46 2.25 11.12 0.01
C SER A 46 0.75 11.04 -0.29
N THR A 47 0.35 11.07 -1.55
CA THR A 47 -1.06 10.99 -1.97
C THR A 47 -1.19 10.09 -3.19
N PRO A 48 -2.41 9.55 -3.45
CA PRO A 48 -2.64 8.77 -4.67
C PRO A 48 -2.28 9.55 -5.93
N GLU A 49 -2.62 10.83 -5.96
CA GLU A 49 -2.35 11.69 -7.13
C GLU A 49 -0.85 11.81 -7.41
N LYS A 50 -0.06 11.99 -6.35
CA LYS A 50 1.40 12.05 -6.50
C LYS A 50 1.96 10.73 -7.01
N CYS A 51 1.38 9.62 -6.55
CA CYS A 51 1.77 8.29 -7.00
C CYS A 51 1.52 8.13 -8.50
N MET A 52 0.34 8.56 -8.95
CA MET A 52 -0.07 8.43 -10.35
C MET A 52 0.80 9.26 -11.29
N SER A 53 1.27 10.41 -10.83
CA SER A 53 2.11 11.30 -11.63
C SER A 53 3.60 11.08 -11.42
N SER A 54 3.98 10.03 -10.69
CA SER A 54 5.37 9.74 -10.37
C SER A 54 6.17 9.31 -11.59
N ASP A 55 7.48 9.54 -11.52
CA ASP A 55 8.43 8.93 -12.46
C ASP A 55 8.54 7.45 -12.13
N VAL A 56 8.26 6.59 -13.11
CA VAL A 56 8.24 5.15 -12.92
C VAL A 56 9.61 4.63 -12.48
N ASP A 57 10.68 5.10 -13.13
CA ASP A 57 12.03 4.62 -12.82
C ASP A 57 12.44 5.01 -11.41
N GLU A 58 12.06 6.20 -10.96
CA GLU A 58 12.33 6.64 -9.60
C GLU A 58 11.60 5.75 -8.57
N MET A 59 10.34 5.43 -8.84
CA MET A 59 9.59 4.57 -7.94
C MET A 59 10.16 3.15 -7.91
N VAL A 60 10.58 2.63 -9.07
CA VAL A 60 11.25 1.34 -9.14
C VAL A 60 12.47 1.31 -8.23
N GLU A 61 13.29 2.36 -8.25
CA GLU A 61 14.49 2.41 -7.42
C GLU A 61 14.15 2.43 -5.93
N VAL A 62 13.13 3.17 -5.52
CA VAL A 62 12.70 3.22 -4.12
C VAL A 62 12.20 1.85 -3.66
N LEU A 63 11.46 1.14 -4.52
CA LEU A 63 10.87 -0.16 -4.18
C LEU A 63 11.83 -1.34 -4.37
N ARG A 64 13.00 -1.11 -4.97
CA ARG A 64 13.95 -2.19 -5.29
C ARG A 64 14.26 -3.11 -4.09
N PRO A 65 14.48 -2.59 -2.86
CA PRO A 65 14.77 -3.47 -1.73
C PRO A 65 13.65 -4.46 -1.38
N LEU A 66 12.42 -4.22 -1.83
CA LEU A 66 11.30 -5.13 -1.56
C LEU A 66 11.28 -6.33 -2.50
N GLY A 67 11.99 -6.27 -3.63
CA GLY A 67 11.84 -7.25 -4.69
C GLY A 67 10.58 -7.01 -5.51
N PHE A 68 10.46 -7.71 -6.63
CA PHE A 68 9.32 -7.54 -7.55
C PHE A 68 9.06 -6.06 -7.84
N TYR A 69 10.11 -5.26 -7.95
CA TYR A 69 9.99 -3.81 -7.96
C TYR A 69 9.26 -3.26 -9.19
N ASN A 70 9.43 -3.86 -10.35
CA ASN A 70 8.68 -3.45 -11.55
C ASN A 70 7.19 -3.74 -11.38
N ARG A 71 6.87 -4.93 -10.90
CA ARG A 71 5.50 -5.37 -10.68
C ARG A 71 4.84 -4.52 -9.59
N ARG A 72 5.54 -4.29 -8.49
CA ARG A 72 5.01 -3.50 -7.38
C ARG A 72 4.76 -2.05 -7.79
N THR A 73 5.65 -1.48 -8.59
CA THR A 73 5.46 -0.13 -9.12
C THR A 73 4.17 -0.03 -9.92
N ARG A 74 3.98 -0.96 -10.85
CA ARG A 74 2.75 -0.99 -11.65
C ARG A 74 1.52 -1.17 -10.78
N THR A 75 1.58 -2.09 -9.83
CA THR A 75 0.45 -2.40 -8.95
C THR A 75 0.09 -1.20 -8.09
N ILE A 76 1.06 -0.56 -7.46
CA ILE A 76 0.80 0.58 -6.58
C ILE A 76 0.23 1.76 -7.37
N ARG A 77 0.77 2.03 -8.56
CA ARG A 77 0.27 3.12 -9.40
C ARG A 77 -1.15 2.86 -9.87
N LYS A 78 -1.44 1.62 -10.29
CA LYS A 78 -2.80 1.26 -10.72
C LYS A 78 -3.78 1.28 -9.55
N PHE A 79 -3.38 0.74 -8.40
CA PHE A 79 -4.19 0.81 -7.19
C PHE A 79 -4.53 2.26 -6.84
N SER A 80 -3.55 3.15 -6.90
CA SER A 80 -3.74 4.56 -6.57
C SER A 80 -4.72 5.22 -7.53
N TYR A 81 -4.62 4.91 -8.82
CA TYR A 81 -5.57 5.41 -9.82
C TYR A 81 -6.98 4.92 -9.49
N GLU A 82 -7.13 3.63 -9.26
CA GLU A 82 -8.45 3.04 -8.97
C GLU A 82 -9.02 3.58 -7.65
N TRP A 83 -8.16 3.84 -6.67
CA TRP A 83 -8.57 4.46 -5.41
C TRP A 83 -9.27 5.78 -5.63
N THR A 84 -8.78 6.59 -6.58
CA THR A 84 -9.36 7.91 -6.86
C THR A 84 -10.64 7.84 -7.69
N MET A 85 -10.93 6.69 -8.30
CA MET A 85 -12.14 6.53 -9.09
C MET A 85 -13.35 6.39 -8.18
N THR A 86 -14.49 6.90 -8.63
CA THR A 86 -15.74 6.71 -7.90
C THR A 86 -16.41 5.41 -8.35
N GLY A 87 -17.17 4.80 -7.47
CA GLY A 87 -18.01 3.67 -7.82
C GLY A 87 -17.52 2.30 -7.37
N TRP A 88 -16.28 2.17 -6.88
CA TRP A 88 -15.89 0.90 -6.29
C TRP A 88 -16.62 0.72 -4.95
N LYS A 89 -17.05 -0.52 -4.67
CA LYS A 89 -17.86 -0.82 -3.48
C LYS A 89 -17.10 -1.67 -2.47
N ASP A 90 -16.15 -2.45 -2.92
CA ASP A 90 -15.37 -3.36 -2.08
C ASP A 90 -13.91 -3.12 -2.38
N ILE A 91 -13.12 -2.96 -1.31
CA ILE A 91 -11.69 -2.72 -1.44
C ILE A 91 -11.00 -3.83 -2.25
N GLY A 92 -11.54 -5.04 -2.21
CA GLY A 92 -10.99 -6.17 -2.95
C GLY A 92 -11.10 -6.03 -4.47
N GLU A 93 -11.89 -5.07 -4.97
CA GLU A 93 -11.99 -4.82 -6.41
C GLU A 93 -10.72 -4.13 -6.94
N LEU A 94 -9.94 -3.51 -6.08
CA LEU A 94 -8.82 -2.69 -6.49
C LEU A 94 -7.57 -3.54 -6.73
N CYS A 95 -6.74 -3.08 -7.65
CA CYS A 95 -5.53 -3.78 -8.06
C CYS A 95 -4.61 -4.03 -6.87
N GLY A 96 -4.09 -5.24 -6.77
CA GLY A 96 -3.13 -5.60 -5.72
C GLY A 96 -3.73 -5.96 -4.38
N ILE A 97 -5.05 -5.87 -4.23
CA ILE A 97 -5.72 -6.17 -2.98
C ILE A 97 -6.26 -7.60 -3.03
N GLY A 98 -5.53 -8.51 -2.37
CA GLY A 98 -5.97 -9.89 -2.19
C GLY A 98 -6.60 -10.08 -0.83
N LYS A 99 -6.64 -11.33 -0.37
CA LYS A 99 -7.26 -11.68 0.91
C LYS A 99 -6.63 -10.92 2.08
N TYR A 100 -5.30 -10.81 2.10
CA TYR A 100 -4.59 -10.12 3.18
C TYR A 100 -5.00 -8.65 3.25
N GLY A 101 -5.05 -7.97 2.11
CA GLY A 101 -5.46 -6.57 2.07
C GLY A 101 -6.91 -6.37 2.48
N ARG A 102 -7.81 -7.25 2.04
CA ARG A 102 -9.22 -7.19 2.44
C ARG A 102 -9.38 -7.39 3.95
N ASP A 103 -8.67 -8.37 4.50
CA ASP A 103 -8.73 -8.62 5.95
C ASP A 103 -8.24 -7.40 6.73
N SER A 104 -7.15 -6.79 6.28
CA SER A 104 -6.62 -5.58 6.91
C SER A 104 -7.62 -4.42 6.84
N TRP A 105 -8.26 -4.24 5.69
CA TRP A 105 -9.28 -3.21 5.52
C TRP A 105 -10.41 -3.40 6.52
N MET A 106 -10.88 -4.64 6.66
CA MET A 106 -11.97 -4.93 7.59
C MET A 106 -11.57 -4.67 9.04
N ILE A 107 -10.37 -5.06 9.42
CA ILE A 107 -9.89 -4.88 10.79
C ILE A 107 -9.72 -3.41 11.13
N PHE A 108 -9.09 -2.64 10.25
CA PHE A 108 -8.65 -1.28 10.58
C PHE A 108 -9.60 -0.19 10.08
N GLN A 109 -10.44 -0.48 9.11
CA GLN A 109 -11.31 0.53 8.51
C GLN A 109 -12.78 0.26 8.74
N GLU A 110 -13.29 -0.95 8.44
CA GLU A 110 -14.72 -1.23 8.57
C GLU A 110 -15.16 -1.47 10.01
N ASN A 111 -14.27 -2.00 10.85
CA ASN A 111 -14.58 -2.20 12.27
C ASN A 111 -14.20 -0.99 13.11
N LYS A 112 -13.93 0.12 12.48
CA LYS A 112 -13.58 1.35 13.14
C LYS A 112 -14.85 2.01 13.69
N ILE A 113 -14.86 2.28 14.97
CA ILE A 113 -16.01 2.91 15.63
C ILE A 113 -15.63 4.31 16.06
#